data_663c7b403c635c94c827165e8f105284
#
_entry.id   663c7b403c635c94c827165e8f105284
#
_cell.length_a   1.000
_cell.length_b   1.000
_cell.length_c   1.000
_cell.angle_alpha   90.00
_cell.angle_beta   90.00
_cell.angle_gamma   90.00
#
_symmetry.space_group_name_H-M   'P 1'
#
loop_
_entity.id
_entity.type
_entity.pdbx_description
1 polymer ?
#
loop_
_entity_poly.entity_id
_entity_poly.type
_entity_poly.pdbx_seq_one_letter_code
_entity_poly.pdbx_strand_id
1 'polypeptide(L)'
;MEVYTFEQYLKEPYALDFHQMQRIHGELSEEIGEDPEAVELYEELIDAATRYAVVRAKWLRMSKEEKIDTDSLRTSHHDSVIIHLNMLARYLKMQGKKALWREQLGDVEENGYIRKGIGDFACYLVFVNSICAR
;
A
#
# COMPACT_ATOMS: atom_id res chain seq x y z
N MET A 1 14.83 -0.21 -14.65
CA MET A 1 13.68 -0.27 -13.73
C MET A 1 14.16 -0.17 -12.31
N GLU A 2 13.65 0.78 -11.55
CA GLU A 2 14.02 0.91 -10.15
C GLU A 2 13.28 -0.11 -9.32
N VAL A 3 14.02 -0.84 -8.50
CA VAL A 3 13.46 -1.85 -7.61
C VAL A 3 13.35 -1.26 -6.21
N TYR A 4 12.19 -1.41 -5.60
CA TYR A 4 11.97 -0.99 -4.22
C TYR A 4 12.63 -2.02 -3.30
N THR A 5 13.74 -1.65 -2.67
CA THR A 5 14.54 -2.58 -1.87
C THR A 5 14.10 -2.58 -0.40
N PHE A 6 14.51 -3.62 0.32
CA PHE A 6 14.31 -3.72 1.76
C PHE A 6 14.96 -2.52 2.49
N GLU A 7 16.14 -2.11 2.05
CA GLU A 7 16.81 -0.95 2.63
C GLU A 7 16.00 0.32 2.45
N GLN A 8 15.41 0.52 1.28
CA GLN A 8 14.52 1.66 1.03
C GLN A 8 13.30 1.60 1.92
N TYR A 9 12.72 0.41 2.09
CA TYR A 9 11.58 0.21 2.97
C TYR A 9 11.92 0.63 4.41
N LEU A 10 13.05 0.19 4.93
CA LEU A 10 13.46 0.48 6.31
C LEU A 10 13.77 1.96 6.56
N LYS A 11 14.18 2.71 5.53
CA LYS A 11 14.54 4.11 5.67
C LYS A 11 13.35 5.07 5.70
N GLU A 12 12.17 4.61 5.30
CA GLU A 12 10.99 5.46 5.24
C GLU A 12 10.26 5.49 6.58
N PRO A 13 9.71 6.66 6.98
CA PRO A 13 8.88 6.72 8.18
C PRO A 13 7.48 6.15 7.91
N TYR A 14 6.98 5.35 8.85
CA TYR A 14 5.65 4.75 8.74
C TYR A 14 4.79 5.13 9.94
N ALA A 15 3.50 5.40 9.68
CA ALA A 15 2.51 5.64 10.73
C ALA A 15 2.05 4.31 11.35
N LEU A 16 1.99 3.25 10.53
CA LEU A 16 1.66 1.91 10.99
C LEU A 16 2.94 1.15 11.28
N ASP A 17 2.98 0.42 12.41
CA ASP A 17 4.14 -0.40 12.69
C ASP A 17 4.15 -1.69 11.86
N PHE A 18 5.30 -2.32 11.78
CA PHE A 18 5.50 -3.53 10.98
C PHE A 18 4.53 -4.66 11.36
N HIS A 19 4.30 -4.85 12.66
CA HIS A 19 3.42 -5.92 13.12
C HIS A 19 1.96 -5.67 12.76
N GLN A 20 1.52 -4.41 12.79
CA GLN A 20 0.17 -4.05 12.34
C GLN A 20 0.01 -4.35 10.85
N MET A 21 0.98 -3.96 10.03
CA MET A 21 0.94 -4.20 8.60
C MET A 21 0.98 -5.70 8.27
N GLN A 22 1.78 -6.46 9.02
CA GLN A 22 1.86 -7.91 8.86
C GLN A 22 0.53 -8.58 9.17
N ARG A 23 -0.14 -8.16 10.24
CA ARG A 23 -1.45 -8.68 10.62
C ARG A 23 -2.52 -8.36 9.58
N ILE A 24 -2.56 -7.12 9.12
CA ILE A 24 -3.52 -6.67 8.09
C ILE A 24 -3.32 -7.49 6.82
N HIS A 25 -2.08 -7.67 6.40
CA HIS A 25 -1.74 -8.46 5.21
C HIS A 25 -2.14 -9.93 5.40
N GLY A 26 -1.95 -10.47 6.60
CA GLY A 26 -2.36 -11.85 6.91
C GLY A 26 -3.87 -12.05 6.77
N GLU A 27 -4.66 -11.10 7.29
CA GLU A 27 -6.11 -11.14 7.16
C GLU A 27 -6.55 -11.06 5.70
N LEU A 28 -5.94 -10.15 4.94
CA LEU A 28 -6.22 -10.01 3.51
C LEU A 28 -5.90 -11.30 2.76
N SER A 29 -4.72 -11.85 2.98
CA SER A 29 -4.27 -13.07 2.31
C SER A 29 -5.18 -14.26 2.60
N GLU A 30 -5.66 -14.38 3.84
CA GLU A 30 -6.59 -15.42 4.23
C GLU A 30 -7.92 -15.29 3.49
N GLU A 31 -8.43 -14.07 3.35
CA GLU A 31 -9.69 -13.82 2.64
C GLU A 31 -9.56 -14.08 1.13
N ILE A 32 -8.42 -13.77 0.55
CA ILE A 32 -8.16 -14.03 -0.88
C ILE A 32 -8.14 -15.54 -1.15
N GLY A 33 -7.44 -16.30 -0.30
CA GLY A 33 -7.33 -17.74 -0.45
C GLY A 33 -6.86 -18.12 -1.84
N GLU A 34 -7.62 -19.00 -2.51
CA GLU A 34 -7.33 -19.48 -3.85
C GLU A 34 -8.33 -18.95 -4.90
N ASP A 35 -9.15 -17.95 -4.54
CA ASP A 35 -10.12 -17.36 -5.45
C ASP A 35 -9.39 -16.66 -6.62
N PRO A 36 -9.53 -17.14 -7.87
CA PRO A 36 -8.78 -16.61 -9.00
C PRO A 36 -9.04 -15.13 -9.26
N GLU A 37 -10.28 -14.67 -9.07
CA GLU A 37 -10.63 -13.27 -9.29
C GLU A 37 -10.04 -12.38 -8.20
N ALA A 38 -10.05 -12.84 -6.95
CA ALA A 38 -9.41 -12.12 -5.85
C ALA A 38 -7.91 -12.03 -6.05
N VAL A 39 -7.27 -13.10 -6.51
CA VAL A 39 -5.84 -13.10 -6.82
C VAL A 39 -5.53 -12.09 -7.92
N GLU A 40 -6.33 -12.03 -8.98
CA GLU A 40 -6.13 -11.05 -10.05
C GLU A 40 -6.26 -9.61 -9.55
N LEU A 41 -7.28 -9.34 -8.74
CA LEU A 41 -7.47 -8.01 -8.13
C LEU A 41 -6.30 -7.65 -7.20
N TYR A 42 -5.78 -8.63 -6.49
CA TYR A 42 -4.61 -8.44 -5.65
C TYR A 42 -3.37 -8.09 -6.47
N GLU A 43 -3.15 -8.76 -7.59
CA GLU A 43 -2.03 -8.48 -8.50
C GLU A 43 -2.12 -7.06 -9.06
N GLU A 44 -3.31 -6.61 -9.43
CA GLU A 44 -3.55 -5.24 -9.88
C GLU A 44 -3.24 -4.23 -8.77
N LEU A 45 -3.61 -4.57 -7.53
CA LEU A 45 -3.27 -3.75 -6.37
C LEU A 45 -1.75 -3.66 -6.18
N ILE A 46 -1.02 -4.77 -6.33
CA ILE A 46 0.44 -4.78 -6.22
C ILE A 46 1.07 -3.86 -7.27
N ASP A 47 0.57 -3.87 -8.50
CA ASP A 47 1.07 -2.99 -9.55
C ASP A 47 0.87 -1.52 -9.19
N ALA A 48 -0.31 -1.15 -8.69
CA ALA A 48 -0.60 0.20 -8.24
C ALA A 48 0.30 0.59 -7.04
N ALA A 49 0.47 -0.32 -6.09
CA ALA A 49 1.31 -0.11 -4.91
C ALA A 49 2.77 0.10 -5.30
N THR A 50 3.25 -0.66 -6.28
CA THR A 50 4.64 -0.54 -6.77
C THR A 50 4.88 0.85 -7.36
N ARG A 51 3.98 1.33 -8.20
CA ARG A 51 4.09 2.68 -8.77
C ARG A 51 4.10 3.75 -7.69
N TYR A 52 3.23 3.62 -6.70
CA TYR A 52 3.20 4.56 -5.58
C TYR A 52 4.50 4.51 -4.77
N ALA A 53 4.96 3.31 -4.40
CA ALA A 53 6.16 3.14 -3.56
C ALA A 53 7.41 3.73 -4.22
N VAL A 54 7.57 3.53 -5.53
CA VAL A 54 8.70 4.09 -6.29
C VAL A 54 8.66 5.62 -6.25
N VAL A 55 7.50 6.21 -6.51
CA VAL A 55 7.34 7.67 -6.47
C VAL A 55 7.59 8.21 -5.06
N ARG A 56 7.05 7.55 -4.03
CA ARG A 56 7.24 7.95 -2.64
C ARG A 56 8.72 7.93 -2.24
N ALA A 57 9.45 6.89 -2.61
CA ALA A 57 10.87 6.77 -2.29
C ALA A 57 11.67 7.90 -2.92
N LYS A 58 11.38 8.25 -4.17
CA LYS A 58 12.01 9.38 -4.85
C LYS A 58 11.61 10.70 -4.20
N TRP A 59 10.32 10.86 -3.91
CA TRP A 59 9.78 12.11 -3.36
C TRP A 59 10.46 12.48 -2.05
N LEU A 60 10.72 11.52 -1.16
CA LEU A 60 11.38 11.77 0.11
C LEU A 60 12.80 12.31 -0.04
N ARG A 61 13.44 12.08 -1.18
CA ARG A 61 14.80 12.55 -1.47
C ARG A 61 14.84 13.81 -2.33
N MET A 62 13.69 14.31 -2.73
CA MET A 62 13.58 15.48 -3.58
C MET A 62 13.78 16.78 -2.80
N SER A 63 14.23 17.81 -3.51
CA SER A 63 14.23 19.18 -3.00
C SER A 63 12.80 19.64 -2.79
N LYS A 64 12.62 20.75 -2.06
CA LYS A 64 11.30 21.33 -1.81
C LYS A 64 10.59 21.70 -3.12
N GLU A 65 11.33 22.24 -4.10
CA GLU A 65 10.77 22.60 -5.41
C GLU A 65 10.35 21.37 -6.20
N GLU A 66 11.17 20.33 -6.21
CA GLU A 66 10.85 19.06 -6.87
C GLU A 66 9.63 18.40 -6.27
N LYS A 67 9.49 18.47 -4.94
CA LYS A 67 8.30 17.93 -4.25
C LYS A 67 7.02 18.62 -4.70
N ILE A 68 7.05 19.93 -4.88
CA ILE A 68 5.89 20.70 -5.35
C ILE A 68 5.52 20.25 -6.76
N ASP A 69 6.51 20.11 -7.66
CA ASP A 69 6.29 19.73 -9.05
C ASP A 69 5.75 18.31 -9.21
N THR A 70 6.11 17.41 -8.31
CA THR A 70 5.73 15.99 -8.40
C THR A 70 4.60 15.59 -7.47
N ASP A 71 4.06 16.51 -6.67
CA ASP A 71 3.03 16.20 -5.67
C ASP A 71 1.75 15.64 -6.32
N SER A 72 1.32 16.19 -7.43
CA SER A 72 0.12 15.70 -8.12
C SER A 72 0.30 14.27 -8.64
N LEU A 73 1.51 13.92 -9.08
CA LEU A 73 1.83 12.55 -9.51
C LEU A 73 1.78 11.58 -8.33
N ARG A 74 2.38 11.97 -7.20
CA ARG A 74 2.35 11.16 -5.98
C ARG A 74 0.92 10.94 -5.51
N THR A 75 0.11 11.99 -5.49
CA THR A 75 -1.30 11.92 -5.11
C THR A 75 -2.08 11.01 -6.05
N SER A 76 -1.87 11.11 -7.36
CA SER A 76 -2.51 10.26 -8.35
C SER A 76 -2.22 8.78 -8.11
N HIS A 77 -0.98 8.43 -7.83
CA HIS A 77 -0.61 7.04 -7.52
C HIS A 77 -1.18 6.58 -6.19
N HIS A 78 -1.24 7.45 -5.19
CA HIS A 78 -1.88 7.15 -3.90
C HIS A 78 -3.37 6.86 -4.09
N ASP A 79 -4.06 7.69 -4.88
CA ASP A 79 -5.47 7.50 -5.18
C ASP A 79 -5.72 6.19 -5.93
N SER A 80 -4.81 5.81 -6.83
CA SER A 80 -4.89 4.53 -7.52
C SER A 80 -4.81 3.35 -6.55
N VAL A 81 -3.95 3.43 -5.53
CA VAL A 81 -3.87 2.40 -4.49
C VAL A 81 -5.21 2.30 -3.74
N ILE A 82 -5.80 3.44 -3.38
CA ILE A 82 -7.10 3.47 -2.70
C ILE A 82 -8.17 2.78 -3.54
N ILE A 83 -8.23 3.11 -4.82
CA ILE A 83 -9.21 2.54 -5.74
C ILE A 83 -9.06 1.01 -5.80
N HIS A 84 -7.84 0.50 -5.93
CA HIS A 84 -7.60 -0.94 -6.02
C HIS A 84 -7.87 -1.66 -4.70
N LEU A 85 -7.53 -1.04 -3.56
CA LEU A 85 -7.89 -1.58 -2.24
C LEU A 85 -9.41 -1.70 -2.09
N ASN A 86 -10.12 -0.66 -2.51
CA ASN A 86 -11.58 -0.64 -2.41
C ASN A 86 -12.22 -1.66 -3.35
N MET A 87 -11.69 -1.85 -4.56
CA MET A 87 -12.18 -2.86 -5.50
C MET A 87 -12.04 -4.26 -4.91
N LEU A 88 -10.89 -4.57 -4.35
CA LEU A 88 -10.63 -5.87 -3.74
C LEU A 88 -11.54 -6.10 -2.52
N ALA A 89 -11.65 -5.11 -1.63
CA ALA A 89 -12.51 -5.19 -0.46
C ALA A 89 -13.97 -5.41 -0.85
N ARG A 90 -14.44 -4.68 -1.87
CA ARG A 90 -15.80 -4.80 -2.37
C ARG A 90 -16.07 -6.20 -2.91
N TYR A 91 -15.16 -6.71 -3.73
CA TYR A 91 -15.28 -8.06 -4.27
C TYR A 91 -15.35 -9.10 -3.15
N LEU A 92 -14.46 -9.01 -2.16
CA LEU A 92 -14.43 -9.96 -1.05
C LEU A 92 -15.71 -9.90 -0.23
N LYS A 93 -16.27 -8.72 0.00
CA LYS A 93 -17.55 -8.56 0.69
C LYS A 93 -18.69 -9.23 -0.11
N MET A 94 -18.67 -9.13 -1.43
CA MET A 94 -19.65 -9.80 -2.28
C MET A 94 -19.53 -11.32 -2.18
N GLN A 95 -18.34 -11.83 -1.83
CA GLN A 95 -18.11 -13.26 -1.62
C GLN A 95 -18.38 -13.71 -0.18
N GLY A 96 -18.96 -12.83 0.64
CA GLY A 96 -19.31 -13.17 2.03
C GLY A 96 -18.19 -12.94 3.04
N LYS A 97 -17.08 -12.34 2.62
CA LYS A 97 -15.98 -12.00 3.53
C LYS A 97 -16.25 -10.65 4.20
N LYS A 98 -15.62 -10.40 5.34
CA LYS A 98 -15.86 -9.18 6.13
C LYS A 98 -15.00 -8.00 5.69
N ALA A 99 -13.83 -8.27 5.11
CA ALA A 99 -12.85 -7.27 4.68
C ALA A 99 -12.51 -6.25 5.77
N LEU A 100 -12.40 -6.70 7.02
CA LEU A 100 -12.08 -5.82 8.16
C LEU A 100 -10.68 -5.23 8.04
N TRP A 101 -9.78 -5.89 7.32
CA TRP A 101 -8.44 -5.38 7.05
C TRP A 101 -8.48 -4.00 6.38
N ARG A 102 -9.50 -3.74 5.55
CA ARG A 102 -9.62 -2.45 4.86
C ARG A 102 -9.87 -1.31 5.85
N GLU A 103 -10.68 -1.53 6.87
CA GLU A 103 -11.01 -0.53 7.88
C GLU A 103 -9.80 -0.17 8.74
N GLN A 104 -8.85 -1.08 8.89
CA GLN A 104 -7.64 -0.86 9.67
C GLN A 104 -6.60 0.01 8.95
N LEU A 105 -6.83 0.33 7.68
CA LEU A 105 -5.95 1.16 6.86
C LEU A 105 -6.37 2.64 6.84
N GLY A 106 -7.05 3.10 7.88
CA GLY A 106 -7.46 4.48 8.00
C GLY A 106 -6.30 5.43 8.30
N ASP A 107 -6.63 6.71 8.32
CA ASP A 107 -5.66 7.74 8.68
C ASP A 107 -5.33 7.69 10.17
N VAL A 108 -4.08 7.97 10.49
CA VAL A 108 -3.59 8.05 11.87
C VAL A 108 -3.31 9.50 12.20
N GLU A 109 -3.94 10.03 13.24
CA GLU A 109 -3.67 11.38 13.73
C GLU A 109 -2.64 11.30 14.87
N GLU A 110 -1.55 12.05 14.70
CA GLU A 110 -0.47 12.09 15.67
C GLU A 110 0.08 13.51 15.76
N ASN A 111 0.01 14.11 16.96
CA ASN A 111 0.52 15.46 17.23
C ASN A 111 -0.02 16.53 16.26
N GLY A 112 -1.31 16.44 15.90
CA GLY A 112 -1.94 17.38 14.99
C GLY A 112 -1.69 17.13 13.51
N TYR A 113 -0.93 16.09 13.17
CA TYR A 113 -0.67 15.69 11.79
C TYR A 113 -1.43 14.42 11.45
N ILE A 114 -1.97 14.38 10.24
CA ILE A 114 -2.64 13.19 9.73
C ILE A 114 -1.66 12.41 8.87
N ARG A 115 -1.40 11.16 9.25
CA ARG A 115 -0.56 10.25 8.48
C ARG A 115 -1.44 9.16 7.88
N LYS A 116 -1.25 8.91 6.60
CA LYS A 116 -2.10 7.98 5.86
C LYS A 116 -1.54 6.57 5.87
N GLY A 117 -2.23 5.66 6.56
CA GLY A 117 -1.82 4.26 6.66
C GLY A 117 -1.85 3.50 5.34
N ILE A 118 -2.66 3.95 4.37
CA ILE A 118 -2.74 3.32 3.05
C ILE A 118 -1.40 3.36 2.32
N GLY A 119 -0.71 4.51 2.37
CA GLY A 119 0.61 4.64 1.74
C GLY A 119 1.64 3.71 2.36
N ASP A 120 1.62 3.59 3.69
CA ASP A 120 2.50 2.68 4.42
C ASP A 120 2.25 1.23 4.01
N PHE A 121 0.98 0.85 3.94
CA PHE A 121 0.60 -0.51 3.56
C PHE A 121 0.98 -0.83 2.12
N ALA A 122 0.85 0.15 1.21
CA ALA A 122 1.28 -0.02 -0.17
C ALA A 122 2.77 -0.38 -0.24
N CYS A 123 3.61 0.34 0.50
CA CYS A 123 5.04 0.04 0.58
C CYS A 123 5.31 -1.35 1.16
N TYR A 124 4.55 -1.73 2.19
CA TYR A 124 4.65 -3.06 2.78
C TYR A 124 4.29 -4.16 1.78
N LEU A 125 3.23 -3.98 1.00
CA LEU A 125 2.83 -4.93 -0.04
C LEU A 125 3.95 -5.16 -1.06
N VAL A 126 4.59 -4.08 -1.50
CA VAL A 126 5.70 -4.17 -2.46
C VAL A 126 6.87 -4.94 -1.86
N PHE A 127 7.21 -4.63 -0.62
CA PHE A 127 8.28 -5.31 0.09
C PHE A 127 8.03 -6.82 0.20
N VAL A 128 6.85 -7.21 0.68
CA VAL A 128 6.49 -8.62 0.87
C VAL A 128 6.50 -9.38 -0.46
N ASN A 129 5.93 -8.79 -1.50
CA ASN A 129 5.81 -9.45 -2.80
C ASN A 129 7.15 -9.54 -3.52
N SER A 130 8.04 -8.58 -3.33
CA SER A 130 9.39 -8.66 -3.91
C SER A 130 10.23 -9.78 -3.29
N ILE A 131 10.01 -10.07 -2.00
CA ILE A 131 10.68 -11.20 -1.33
C ILE A 131 10.09 -12.52 -1.81
N CYS A 132 8.76 -12.63 -1.89
CA CYS A 132 8.07 -13.86 -2.26
C CYS A 132 8.22 -14.21 -3.75
N ALA A 133 8.54 -13.24 -4.59
CA ALA A 133 8.70 -13.45 -6.03
C ALA A 133 10.05 -14.06 -6.43
N ARG A 134 10.90 -14.32 -5.48
CA ARG A 134 12.22 -14.90 -5.75
C ARG A 134 12.22 -16.41 -5.68
#